data_a2fed4587f1250b3ee69d566c67380ed
#
_entry.id   a2fed4587f1250b3ee69d566c67380ed
#
_cell.length_a   1.000
_cell.length_b   1.000
_cell.length_c   1.000
_cell.angle_alpha   90.00
_cell.angle_beta   90.00
_cell.angle_gamma   90.00
#
_symmetry.space_group_name_H-M   'P 1'
#
loop_
_entity.id
_entity.type
_entity.pdbx_description
1 polymer ?
#
loop_
_entity_poly.entity_id
_entity_poly.type
_entity_poly.pdbx_seq_one_letter_code
_entity_poly.pdbx_strand_id
1 'polypeptide(L)'
;SLLAKRFNRPGHTIIDHHTYTFLGDGCLMEGISHEVCSLAGVWGLNKLICFYDDNGISIDGHVDGWFKDDTASRFKAYGWNVIGPIDGHDAQAVNAATTAAQSETAKPTLIICKTTIGWGAPNMAGTHDVHGAPLGEKEAAATRESLGWKYGPFEIPATMKAAWDAAETGKAKQAKWNEQLTQYQAAFPELAKELLRCTRDELPASWTATKAQLFASMKAIEAPSASRKSSQQTLDILVPALPELLGGSADLTGSNLTAAKTSITWHHKTDQAANYISYGVREFGMSAIMNGVALHKGFIPYGGTFAVFSDYARNAIRMSALMKQRVIYVLTHDSIGLGEDGPTHQPIEHAASLRLIPHLDLWRPCDGFETAFAWTAAIERKDGPSALFLSRQNLPQLSKNISEADVMRGGYVLSDCDGKPDAILIATGSEVGLAMQAQESLRAKGKSVRVVSMPCTSLFDRQDKSWQENVLPNGIKRIAIEAGHPDLWWKYVGLDGDVVG
;
A
#
# COMPACT_ATOMS: atom_id res chain seq x y z
N SER A 1 -10.17 14.76 1.41
CA SER A 1 -11.56 14.73 1.94
C SER A 1 -11.62 14.18 3.35
N LEU A 2 -11.12 12.96 3.66
CA LEU A 2 -11.22 12.37 5.01
C LEU A 2 -10.49 13.18 6.09
N LEU A 3 -9.25 13.62 5.83
CA LEU A 3 -8.52 14.48 6.77
C LEU A 3 -9.25 15.81 7.02
N ALA A 4 -9.80 16.43 5.96
CA ALA A 4 -10.57 17.65 6.11
C ALA A 4 -11.82 17.43 7.00
N LYS A 5 -12.57 16.34 6.80
CA LYS A 5 -13.70 15.98 7.68
C LYS A 5 -13.28 15.76 9.13
N ARG A 6 -12.11 15.15 9.33
CA ARG A 6 -11.60 14.86 10.68
C ARG A 6 -11.14 16.11 11.42
N PHE A 7 -10.45 17.03 10.76
CA PHE A 7 -9.74 18.12 11.42
C PHE A 7 -10.36 19.51 11.22
N ASN A 8 -11.06 19.78 10.10
CA ASN A 8 -11.70 21.06 9.92
C ASN A 8 -12.84 21.28 10.93
N ARG A 9 -13.01 22.52 11.37
CA ARG A 9 -14.09 22.96 12.28
C ARG A 9 -14.71 24.25 11.74
N PRO A 10 -15.96 24.59 12.09
CA PRO A 10 -16.55 25.88 11.76
C PRO A 10 -15.61 27.04 12.10
N GLY A 11 -15.35 27.91 11.11
CA GLY A 11 -14.40 29.01 11.24
C GLY A 11 -12.91 28.65 11.14
N HIS A 12 -12.56 27.36 11.07
CA HIS A 12 -11.18 26.88 11.04
C HIS A 12 -11.01 25.77 9.97
N THR A 13 -10.75 26.19 8.74
CA THR A 13 -10.47 25.29 7.60
C THR A 13 -8.98 25.08 7.47
N ILE A 14 -8.43 24.11 8.21
CA ILE A 14 -6.98 23.84 8.24
C ILE A 14 -6.50 22.97 7.08
N ILE A 15 -7.39 22.21 6.44
CA ILE A 15 -7.10 21.34 5.30
C ILE A 15 -8.07 21.69 4.17
N ASP A 16 -7.57 22.33 3.10
CA ASP A 16 -8.37 22.78 1.96
C ASP A 16 -7.56 22.87 0.67
N HIS A 17 -6.76 21.86 0.37
CA HIS A 17 -5.97 21.83 -0.87
C HIS A 17 -6.65 21.01 -1.96
N HIS A 18 -6.36 21.33 -3.21
CA HIS A 18 -6.68 20.52 -4.38
C HIS A 18 -5.56 19.53 -4.68
N THR A 19 -5.92 18.41 -5.29
CA THR A 19 -4.99 17.42 -5.82
C THR A 19 -5.09 17.45 -7.33
N TYR A 20 -3.96 17.68 -8.00
CA TYR A 20 -3.87 17.71 -9.46
C TYR A 20 -3.16 16.47 -9.96
N THR A 21 -3.64 15.89 -11.05
CA THR A 21 -2.98 14.78 -11.73
C THR A 21 -3.04 15.01 -13.26
N PHE A 22 -2.05 14.43 -13.94
CA PHE A 22 -1.95 14.44 -15.38
C PHE A 22 -1.99 13.01 -15.89
N LEU A 23 -2.66 12.78 -16.98
CA LEU A 23 -2.82 11.47 -17.59
C LEU A 23 -2.92 11.59 -19.12
N GLY A 24 -2.45 10.59 -19.84
CA GLY A 24 -2.53 10.50 -21.29
C GLY A 24 -3.43 9.35 -21.75
N ASP A 25 -3.47 9.12 -23.05
CA ASP A 25 -4.27 8.05 -23.69
C ASP A 25 -3.96 6.68 -23.08
N GLY A 26 -2.68 6.34 -22.94
CA GLY A 26 -2.24 5.09 -22.33
C GLY A 26 -2.74 4.89 -20.89
N CYS A 27 -2.74 5.96 -20.10
CA CYS A 27 -3.27 5.89 -18.72
C CYS A 27 -4.76 5.52 -18.70
N LEU A 28 -5.53 5.97 -19.69
CA LEU A 28 -6.96 5.69 -19.79
C LEU A 28 -7.28 4.31 -20.39
N MET A 29 -6.33 3.70 -21.10
CA MET A 29 -6.43 2.30 -21.55
C MET A 29 -6.22 1.31 -20.42
N GLU A 30 -5.43 1.68 -19.39
CA GLU A 30 -5.18 0.82 -18.23
C GLU A 30 -6.47 0.49 -17.47
N GLY A 31 -6.70 -0.81 -17.17
CA GLY A 31 -7.89 -1.27 -16.45
C GLY A 31 -8.09 -0.59 -15.10
N ILE A 32 -7.00 -0.27 -14.39
CA ILE A 32 -7.07 0.45 -13.11
C ILE A 32 -7.75 1.81 -13.23
N SER A 33 -7.68 2.48 -14.39
CA SER A 33 -8.35 3.77 -14.59
C SER A 33 -9.87 3.65 -14.42
N HIS A 34 -10.47 2.53 -14.86
CA HIS A 34 -11.89 2.25 -14.65
C HIS A 34 -12.21 2.05 -13.17
N GLU A 35 -11.37 1.31 -12.45
CA GLU A 35 -11.56 1.06 -11.02
C GLU A 35 -11.52 2.35 -10.21
N VAL A 36 -10.44 3.14 -10.34
CA VAL A 36 -10.20 4.30 -9.47
C VAL A 36 -11.04 5.51 -9.85
N CYS A 37 -11.27 5.76 -11.16
CA CYS A 37 -12.08 6.89 -11.61
C CYS A 37 -13.56 6.69 -11.28
N SER A 38 -14.07 5.45 -11.39
CA SER A 38 -15.42 5.12 -10.94
C SER A 38 -15.58 5.40 -9.44
N LEU A 39 -14.64 4.94 -8.59
CA LEU A 39 -14.68 5.21 -7.15
C LEU A 39 -14.58 6.70 -6.83
N ALA A 40 -13.71 7.46 -7.51
CA ALA A 40 -13.56 8.89 -7.27
C ALA A 40 -14.87 9.65 -7.51
N GLY A 41 -15.63 9.26 -8.54
CA GLY A 41 -16.96 9.81 -8.81
C GLY A 41 -17.97 9.45 -7.74
N VAL A 42 -18.05 8.16 -7.33
CA VAL A 42 -18.93 7.68 -6.25
C VAL A 42 -18.64 8.42 -4.94
N TRP A 43 -17.37 8.67 -4.66
CA TRP A 43 -16.93 9.35 -3.43
C TRP A 43 -17.08 10.87 -3.50
N GLY A 44 -17.40 11.43 -4.65
CA GLY A 44 -17.54 12.88 -4.83
C GLY A 44 -16.26 13.63 -4.47
N LEU A 45 -15.10 13.20 -4.97
CA LEU A 45 -13.79 13.80 -4.65
C LEU A 45 -13.59 15.14 -5.34
N ASN A 46 -14.37 16.15 -4.95
CA ASN A 46 -14.42 17.47 -5.58
C ASN A 46 -13.07 18.25 -5.58
N LYS A 47 -12.12 17.88 -4.75
CA LYS A 47 -10.77 18.46 -4.74
C LYS A 47 -9.78 17.73 -5.68
N LEU A 48 -10.22 16.71 -6.40
CA LEU A 48 -9.44 16.01 -7.42
C LEU A 48 -9.70 16.62 -8.79
N ILE A 49 -8.65 17.15 -9.42
CA ILE A 49 -8.67 17.74 -10.76
C ILE A 49 -7.66 17.00 -11.62
N CYS A 50 -8.13 16.38 -12.69
CA CYS A 50 -7.32 15.62 -13.64
C CYS A 50 -7.22 16.37 -14.96
N PHE A 51 -6.00 16.49 -15.50
CA PHE A 51 -5.76 16.97 -16.85
C PHE A 51 -5.49 15.75 -17.74
N TYR A 52 -6.32 15.58 -18.74
CA TYR A 52 -6.14 14.58 -19.77
C TYR A 52 -5.42 15.20 -20.97
N ASP A 53 -4.19 14.78 -21.20
CA ASP A 53 -3.39 15.10 -22.37
C ASP A 53 -3.87 14.23 -23.53
N ASP A 54 -4.85 14.73 -24.26
CA ASP A 54 -5.54 14.08 -25.36
C ASP A 54 -4.80 14.39 -26.68
N ASN A 55 -3.67 13.74 -26.89
CA ASN A 55 -2.83 13.93 -28.09
C ASN A 55 -2.95 12.82 -29.13
N GLY A 56 -3.66 11.73 -28.83
CA GLY A 56 -3.92 10.64 -29.75
C GLY A 56 -2.70 9.79 -30.14
N ILE A 57 -1.62 9.86 -29.36
CA ILE A 57 -0.36 9.14 -29.64
C ILE A 57 0.04 8.26 -28.46
N SER A 58 0.45 7.05 -28.77
CA SER A 58 1.15 6.16 -27.84
C SER A 58 2.48 5.69 -28.47
N ILE A 59 3.20 4.78 -27.82
CA ILE A 59 4.49 4.25 -28.32
C ILE A 59 4.35 3.65 -29.73
N ASP A 60 3.23 2.96 -30.02
CA ASP A 60 3.01 2.29 -31.31
C ASP A 60 2.45 3.22 -32.40
N GLY A 61 2.21 4.50 -32.11
CA GLY A 61 1.70 5.48 -33.05
C GLY A 61 0.32 6.05 -32.68
N HIS A 62 -0.45 6.41 -33.72
CA HIS A 62 -1.81 6.91 -33.54
C HIS A 62 -2.73 5.85 -32.94
N VAL A 63 -3.46 6.22 -31.90
CA VAL A 63 -4.29 5.29 -31.10
C VAL A 63 -5.60 4.86 -31.75
N ASP A 64 -5.95 5.39 -32.91
CA ASP A 64 -7.24 5.14 -33.60
C ASP A 64 -7.56 3.65 -33.85
N GLY A 65 -6.52 2.80 -33.90
CA GLY A 65 -6.66 1.37 -34.11
C GLY A 65 -7.05 0.57 -32.86
N TRP A 66 -6.86 1.14 -31.65
CA TRP A 66 -7.02 0.40 -30.39
C TRP A 66 -7.59 1.25 -29.22
N PHE A 67 -7.85 2.54 -29.42
CA PHE A 67 -8.50 3.39 -28.43
C PHE A 67 -9.43 4.40 -29.10
N LYS A 68 -10.75 4.19 -28.93
CA LYS A 68 -11.82 5.03 -29.49
C LYS A 68 -12.90 5.37 -28.45
N ASP A 69 -12.58 5.28 -27.18
CA ASP A 69 -13.52 5.58 -26.11
C ASP A 69 -13.98 7.04 -26.21
N ASP A 70 -15.28 7.26 -26.04
CA ASP A 70 -15.77 8.60 -25.71
C ASP A 70 -15.45 8.90 -24.24
N THR A 71 -14.23 9.39 -24.01
CA THR A 71 -13.71 9.68 -22.68
C THR A 71 -14.60 10.65 -21.92
N ALA A 72 -15.17 11.65 -22.60
CA ALA A 72 -16.07 12.61 -21.97
C ALA A 72 -17.34 11.94 -21.43
N SER A 73 -17.97 11.10 -22.22
CA SER A 73 -19.17 10.34 -21.82
C SER A 73 -18.85 9.31 -20.76
N ARG A 74 -17.70 8.61 -20.86
CA ARG A 74 -17.20 7.66 -19.85
C ARG A 74 -17.08 8.33 -18.47
N PHE A 75 -16.42 9.48 -18.37
CA PHE A 75 -16.23 10.18 -17.10
C PHE A 75 -17.53 10.80 -16.57
N LYS A 76 -18.41 11.31 -17.45
CA LYS A 76 -19.76 11.74 -17.05
C LYS A 76 -20.55 10.58 -16.41
N ALA A 77 -20.45 9.36 -16.99
CA ALA A 77 -21.09 8.16 -16.46
C ALA A 77 -20.51 7.75 -15.08
N TYR A 78 -19.24 8.03 -14.79
CA TYR A 78 -18.66 7.87 -13.46
C TYR A 78 -19.10 8.94 -12.46
N GLY A 79 -19.84 9.95 -12.87
CA GLY A 79 -20.29 11.05 -12.01
C GLY A 79 -19.30 12.20 -11.88
N TRP A 80 -18.34 12.33 -12.81
CA TRP A 80 -17.40 13.44 -12.86
C TRP A 80 -17.98 14.68 -13.51
N ASN A 81 -17.46 15.84 -13.14
CA ASN A 81 -17.54 17.07 -13.94
C ASN A 81 -16.49 16.95 -15.07
N VAL A 82 -16.89 17.28 -16.30
CA VAL A 82 -16.01 17.20 -17.48
C VAL A 82 -15.99 18.55 -18.18
N ILE A 83 -14.80 19.13 -18.31
CA ILE A 83 -14.54 20.39 -19.00
C ILE A 83 -13.74 20.11 -20.27
N GLY A 84 -14.14 20.70 -21.37
CA GLY A 84 -13.45 20.54 -22.65
C GLY A 84 -14.19 19.65 -23.65
N PRO A 85 -13.53 19.30 -24.79
CA PRO A 85 -12.11 19.56 -25.07
C PRO A 85 -11.75 21.04 -25.18
N ILE A 86 -10.57 21.41 -24.62
CA ILE A 86 -9.97 22.73 -24.77
C ILE A 86 -8.65 22.62 -25.55
N ASP A 87 -8.14 23.72 -26.09
CA ASP A 87 -6.78 23.79 -26.61
C ASP A 87 -5.79 23.77 -25.45
N GLY A 88 -5.04 22.66 -25.32
CA GLY A 88 -4.03 22.49 -24.27
C GLY A 88 -2.77 23.32 -24.45
N HIS A 89 -2.58 23.94 -25.62
CA HIS A 89 -1.50 24.90 -25.89
C HIS A 89 -1.91 26.37 -25.66
N ASP A 90 -3.19 26.62 -25.37
CA ASP A 90 -3.68 27.96 -24.97
C ASP A 90 -3.68 28.09 -23.44
N ALA A 91 -2.69 28.82 -22.90
CA ALA A 91 -2.55 29.05 -21.46
C ALA A 91 -3.79 29.73 -20.84
N GLN A 92 -4.54 30.56 -21.60
CA GLN A 92 -5.76 31.23 -21.12
C GLN A 92 -6.90 30.22 -20.98
N ALA A 93 -7.07 29.33 -21.98
CA ALA A 93 -8.05 28.26 -21.92
C ALA A 93 -7.80 27.30 -20.77
N VAL A 94 -6.52 26.88 -20.55
CA VAL A 94 -6.11 26.03 -19.43
C VAL A 94 -6.36 26.71 -18.09
N ASN A 95 -6.04 28.00 -17.95
CA ASN A 95 -6.27 28.74 -16.71
C ASN A 95 -7.78 28.90 -16.42
N ALA A 96 -8.59 29.20 -17.40
CA ALA A 96 -10.05 29.30 -17.26
C ALA A 96 -10.67 27.97 -16.84
N ALA A 97 -10.26 26.84 -17.48
CA ALA A 97 -10.72 25.51 -17.14
C ALA A 97 -10.30 25.11 -15.71
N THR A 98 -9.07 25.44 -15.30
CA THR A 98 -8.57 25.19 -13.94
C THR A 98 -9.39 25.96 -12.90
N THR A 99 -9.68 27.24 -13.16
CA THR A 99 -10.50 28.06 -12.26
C THR A 99 -11.93 27.53 -12.15
N ALA A 100 -12.53 27.09 -13.25
CA ALA A 100 -13.84 26.45 -13.24
C ALA A 100 -13.84 25.13 -12.45
N ALA A 101 -12.80 24.30 -12.64
CA ALA A 101 -12.63 23.05 -11.90
C ALA A 101 -12.46 23.28 -10.38
N GLN A 102 -11.73 24.32 -9.97
CA GLN A 102 -11.57 24.68 -8.56
C GLN A 102 -12.88 25.14 -7.90
N SER A 103 -13.81 25.63 -8.69
CA SER A 103 -15.13 26.08 -8.22
C SER A 103 -16.15 24.95 -8.11
N GLU A 104 -15.85 23.75 -8.60
CA GLU A 104 -16.71 22.57 -8.45
C GLU A 104 -16.66 22.05 -7.01
N THR A 105 -17.83 21.91 -6.38
CA THR A 105 -17.93 21.58 -4.94
C THR A 105 -18.43 20.17 -4.66
N ALA A 106 -18.88 19.44 -5.67
CA ALA A 106 -19.54 18.14 -5.47
C ALA A 106 -18.83 16.97 -6.15
N LYS A 107 -18.12 17.21 -7.27
CA LYS A 107 -17.61 16.17 -8.16
C LYS A 107 -16.12 16.33 -8.43
N PRO A 108 -15.36 15.24 -8.65
CA PRO A 108 -14.04 15.36 -9.26
C PRO A 108 -14.16 15.91 -10.69
N THR A 109 -13.12 16.59 -11.16
CA THR A 109 -13.13 17.22 -12.48
C THR A 109 -12.08 16.61 -13.39
N LEU A 110 -12.49 16.25 -14.63
CA LEU A 110 -11.61 15.96 -15.75
C LEU A 110 -11.59 17.17 -16.69
N ILE A 111 -10.40 17.68 -16.99
CA ILE A 111 -10.16 18.68 -18.03
C ILE A 111 -9.53 17.97 -19.22
N ILE A 112 -10.22 17.94 -20.36
CA ILE A 112 -9.72 17.31 -21.59
C ILE A 112 -8.96 18.37 -22.38
N CYS A 113 -7.63 18.20 -22.50
CA CYS A 113 -6.74 19.10 -23.19
C CYS A 113 -6.30 18.48 -24.53
N LYS A 114 -6.77 19.00 -25.65
CA LYS A 114 -6.24 18.65 -26.94
C LYS A 114 -4.85 19.23 -27.09
N THR A 115 -3.87 18.37 -27.32
CA THR A 115 -2.47 18.75 -27.47
C THR A 115 -1.83 18.05 -28.67
N THR A 116 -0.62 18.46 -28.97
CA THR A 116 0.24 17.81 -29.96
C THR A 116 1.52 17.39 -29.26
N ILE A 117 1.80 16.09 -29.21
CA ILE A 117 3.05 15.60 -28.65
C ILE A 117 4.25 16.19 -29.42
N GLY A 118 5.30 16.60 -28.73
CA GLY A 118 6.45 17.25 -29.37
C GLY A 118 6.14 18.64 -29.95
N TRP A 119 5.17 19.38 -29.36
CA TRP A 119 4.77 20.71 -29.80
C TRP A 119 5.97 21.62 -30.10
N GLY A 120 5.96 22.24 -31.29
CA GLY A 120 7.01 23.12 -31.76
C GLY A 120 8.14 22.42 -32.51
N ALA A 121 8.25 21.09 -32.51
CA ALA A 121 9.23 20.34 -33.28
C ALA A 121 8.79 20.25 -34.76
N PRO A 122 9.50 20.88 -35.72
CA PRO A 122 9.01 21.02 -37.10
C PRO A 122 8.81 19.70 -37.84
N ASN A 123 9.65 18.69 -37.52
CA ASN A 123 9.66 17.43 -38.27
C ASN A 123 9.12 16.25 -37.45
N MET A 124 8.98 16.37 -36.11
CA MET A 124 8.66 15.26 -35.23
C MET A 124 7.38 15.48 -34.42
N ALA A 125 6.81 16.70 -34.38
CA ALA A 125 5.57 16.97 -33.68
C ALA A 125 4.43 16.07 -34.19
N GLY A 126 3.60 15.55 -33.31
CA GLY A 126 2.46 14.69 -33.63
C GLY A 126 2.86 13.25 -34.02
N THR A 127 4.10 12.87 -33.85
CA THR A 127 4.58 11.52 -34.15
C THR A 127 4.96 10.74 -32.89
N HIS A 128 4.99 9.42 -32.97
CA HIS A 128 5.45 8.55 -31.88
C HIS A 128 6.97 8.63 -31.64
N ASP A 129 7.74 9.17 -32.58
CA ASP A 129 9.20 9.28 -32.44
C ASP A 129 9.65 10.17 -31.26
N VAL A 130 8.78 11.04 -30.76
CA VAL A 130 9.03 11.86 -29.57
C VAL A 130 8.45 11.28 -28.29
N HIS A 131 7.78 10.14 -28.35
CA HIS A 131 7.20 9.50 -27.19
C HIS A 131 8.32 8.82 -26.35
N GLY A 132 8.76 9.51 -25.30
CA GLY A 132 9.82 9.00 -24.42
C GLY A 132 11.22 9.00 -25.03
N ALA A 133 11.42 9.61 -26.20
CA ALA A 133 12.69 9.72 -26.89
C ALA A 133 13.14 11.19 -26.98
N PRO A 134 14.46 11.47 -26.91
CA PRO A 134 14.98 12.83 -27.09
C PRO A 134 14.86 13.26 -28.55
N LEU A 135 14.60 14.54 -28.79
CA LEU A 135 14.53 15.14 -30.14
C LEU A 135 15.86 15.03 -30.92
N GLY A 136 17.01 14.92 -30.21
CA GLY A 136 18.34 15.05 -30.78
C GLY A 136 18.73 16.51 -31.07
N GLU A 137 20.02 16.75 -31.30
CA GLU A 137 20.57 18.12 -31.38
C GLU A 137 19.95 18.96 -32.53
N LYS A 138 19.77 18.35 -33.70
CA LYS A 138 19.24 19.03 -34.89
C LYS A 138 17.80 19.46 -34.71
N GLU A 139 16.95 18.52 -34.27
CA GLU A 139 15.53 18.82 -34.09
C GLU A 139 15.31 19.75 -32.90
N ALA A 140 16.10 19.63 -31.82
CA ALA A 140 16.05 20.55 -30.69
C ALA A 140 16.46 21.98 -31.09
N ALA A 141 17.43 22.15 -32.01
CA ALA A 141 17.78 23.46 -32.58
C ALA A 141 16.63 24.03 -33.44
N ALA A 142 16.05 23.22 -34.33
CA ALA A 142 14.93 23.60 -35.16
C ALA A 142 13.69 23.95 -34.32
N THR A 143 13.44 23.21 -33.25
CA THR A 143 12.36 23.47 -32.29
C THR A 143 12.52 24.83 -31.59
N ARG A 144 13.76 25.16 -31.15
CA ARG A 144 14.04 26.48 -30.57
C ARG A 144 13.74 27.60 -31.57
N GLU A 145 14.16 27.45 -32.81
CA GLU A 145 13.89 28.40 -33.87
C GLU A 145 12.38 28.55 -34.12
N SER A 146 11.65 27.45 -34.27
CA SER A 146 10.21 27.38 -34.44
C SER A 146 9.43 28.10 -33.32
N LEU A 147 9.90 27.89 -32.06
CA LEU A 147 9.28 28.51 -30.87
C LEU A 147 9.79 29.94 -30.61
N GLY A 148 10.66 30.50 -31.46
CA GLY A 148 11.26 31.81 -31.26
C GLY A 148 12.18 31.92 -30.05
N TRP A 149 12.74 30.78 -29.57
CA TRP A 149 13.67 30.73 -28.45
C TRP A 149 15.06 31.13 -28.86
N LYS A 150 15.51 32.29 -28.41
CA LYS A 150 16.78 32.95 -28.87
C LYS A 150 18.01 32.61 -28.03
N TYR A 151 17.84 31.79 -26.99
CA TYR A 151 18.89 31.48 -26.03
C TYR A 151 19.50 30.10 -26.28
N GLY A 152 20.71 29.87 -25.78
CA GLY A 152 21.40 28.59 -25.90
C GLY A 152 20.72 27.45 -25.09
N PRO A 153 21.23 26.21 -25.24
CA PRO A 153 20.78 25.09 -24.44
C PRO A 153 20.99 25.39 -22.95
N PHE A 154 19.91 25.12 -22.13
CA PHE A 154 19.88 25.37 -20.68
C PHE A 154 20.07 26.84 -20.25
N GLU A 155 20.12 27.78 -21.18
CA GLU A 155 20.17 29.21 -20.90
C GLU A 155 18.75 29.74 -20.70
N ILE A 156 18.42 30.17 -19.48
CA ILE A 156 17.12 30.73 -19.11
C ILE A 156 17.34 32.20 -18.70
N PRO A 157 16.71 33.19 -19.40
CA PRO A 157 16.86 34.61 -19.05
C PRO A 157 16.44 34.91 -17.61
N ALA A 158 17.13 35.84 -16.97
CA ALA A 158 16.85 36.26 -15.61
C ALA A 158 15.40 36.74 -15.42
N THR A 159 14.83 37.42 -16.43
CA THR A 159 13.43 37.87 -16.43
C THR A 159 12.43 36.71 -16.41
N MET A 160 12.71 35.63 -17.14
CA MET A 160 11.88 34.43 -17.11
C MET A 160 12.03 33.68 -15.78
N LYS A 161 13.26 33.55 -15.26
CA LYS A 161 13.47 32.98 -13.93
C LYS A 161 12.67 33.74 -12.88
N ALA A 162 12.73 35.06 -12.88
CA ALA A 162 12.02 35.90 -11.93
C ALA A 162 10.48 35.76 -12.09
N ALA A 163 9.98 35.61 -13.31
CA ALA A 163 8.54 35.41 -13.56
C ALA A 163 8.03 34.04 -13.07
N TRP A 164 8.88 33.00 -13.09
CA TRP A 164 8.56 31.66 -12.59
C TRP A 164 8.88 31.45 -11.12
N ASP A 165 9.65 32.37 -10.50
CA ASP A 165 10.03 32.28 -9.10
C ASP A 165 8.81 32.53 -8.19
N ALA A 166 8.31 31.46 -7.60
CA ALA A 166 7.18 31.48 -6.67
C ALA A 166 7.64 31.55 -5.18
N ALA A 167 8.92 31.76 -4.89
CA ALA A 167 9.43 31.68 -3.53
C ALA A 167 8.73 32.66 -2.57
N GLU A 168 8.60 33.94 -2.94
CA GLU A 168 7.94 34.93 -2.10
C GLU A 168 6.43 34.67 -1.96
N THR A 169 5.76 34.28 -3.06
CA THR A 169 4.36 33.87 -3.03
C THR A 169 4.16 32.63 -2.15
N GLY A 170 5.07 31.67 -2.24
CA GLY A 170 5.09 30.47 -1.39
C GLY A 170 5.26 30.81 0.09
N LYS A 171 6.23 31.67 0.43
CA LYS A 171 6.42 32.15 1.81
C LYS A 171 5.16 32.84 2.37
N ALA A 172 4.51 33.70 1.57
CA ALA A 172 3.29 34.38 2.00
C ALA A 172 2.14 33.40 2.25
N LYS A 173 1.95 32.40 1.37
CA LYS A 173 0.96 31.32 1.57
C LYS A 173 1.26 30.48 2.81
N GLN A 174 2.52 30.13 3.03
CA GLN A 174 2.95 29.38 4.21
C GLN A 174 2.76 30.18 5.50
N ALA A 175 3.11 31.46 5.50
CA ALA A 175 2.90 32.34 6.66
C ALA A 175 1.41 32.42 7.02
N LYS A 176 0.53 32.61 6.04
CA LYS A 176 -0.93 32.60 6.23
C LYS A 176 -1.42 31.29 6.82
N TRP A 177 -0.94 30.15 6.31
CA TRP A 177 -1.31 28.84 6.85
C TRP A 177 -0.79 28.65 8.28
N ASN A 178 0.43 29.08 8.59
CA ASN A 178 1.00 29.02 9.94
C ASN A 178 0.17 29.86 10.94
N GLU A 179 -0.31 31.04 10.52
CA GLU A 179 -1.21 31.85 11.32
C GLU A 179 -2.54 31.12 11.60
N GLN A 180 -3.15 30.53 10.58
CA GLN A 180 -4.34 29.70 10.73
C GLN A 180 -4.11 28.51 11.67
N LEU A 181 -2.94 27.85 11.57
CA LEU A 181 -2.56 26.76 12.47
C LEU A 181 -2.42 27.26 13.92
N THR A 182 -1.84 28.43 14.14
CA THR A 182 -1.72 29.02 15.49
C THR A 182 -3.09 29.29 16.09
N GLN A 183 -4.01 29.86 15.31
CA GLN A 183 -5.40 30.08 15.74
C GLN A 183 -6.12 28.76 16.01
N TYR A 184 -5.90 27.76 15.17
CA TYR A 184 -6.46 26.42 15.33
C TYR A 184 -5.92 25.72 16.58
N GLN A 185 -4.62 25.85 16.88
CA GLN A 185 -3.99 25.33 18.10
C GLN A 185 -4.57 25.96 19.37
N ALA A 186 -4.86 27.24 19.32
CA ALA A 186 -5.49 27.94 20.44
C ALA A 186 -6.94 27.49 20.69
N ALA A 187 -7.71 27.27 19.60
CA ALA A 187 -9.13 26.90 19.68
C ALA A 187 -9.34 25.39 19.91
N PHE A 188 -8.46 24.53 19.34
CA PHE A 188 -8.59 23.06 19.33
C PHE A 188 -7.24 22.39 19.60
N PRO A 189 -6.62 22.55 20.77
CA PRO A 189 -5.26 22.09 21.04
C PRO A 189 -5.03 20.61 20.83
N GLU A 190 -5.97 19.74 21.24
CA GLU A 190 -5.83 18.28 21.07
C GLU A 190 -5.95 17.86 19.62
N LEU A 191 -6.85 18.47 18.85
CA LEU A 191 -6.97 18.17 17.41
C LEU A 191 -5.76 18.64 16.62
N ALA A 192 -5.21 19.82 16.98
CA ALA A 192 -4.00 20.33 16.34
C ALA A 192 -2.78 19.45 16.64
N LYS A 193 -2.64 19.01 17.90
CA LYS A 193 -1.59 18.05 18.29
C LYS A 193 -1.71 16.75 17.50
N GLU A 194 -2.92 16.22 17.38
CA GLU A 194 -3.19 14.98 16.65
C GLU A 194 -2.92 15.14 15.15
N LEU A 195 -3.35 16.23 14.52
CA LEU A 195 -3.05 16.54 13.11
C LEU A 195 -1.54 16.56 12.85
N LEU A 196 -0.79 17.28 13.69
CA LEU A 196 0.65 17.39 13.54
C LEU A 196 1.35 16.05 13.76
N ARG A 197 0.91 15.26 14.73
CA ARG A 197 1.41 13.91 14.98
C ARG A 197 1.22 13.00 13.76
N CYS A 198 0.00 12.91 13.25
CA CYS A 198 -0.32 12.07 12.10
C CYS A 198 0.43 12.50 10.83
N THR A 199 0.56 13.81 10.58
CA THR A 199 1.28 14.32 9.39
C THR A 199 2.80 14.14 9.48
N ARG A 200 3.36 14.05 10.71
CA ARG A 200 4.77 13.70 10.95
C ARG A 200 5.02 12.20 10.98
N ASP A 201 3.97 11.41 10.81
CA ASP A 201 4.08 9.95 10.86
C ASP A 201 4.60 9.43 12.21
N GLU A 202 4.17 10.06 13.30
CA GLU A 202 4.52 9.70 14.68
C GLU A 202 3.38 8.88 15.31
N LEU A 203 3.73 7.81 16.03
CA LEU A 203 2.77 7.03 16.79
C LEU A 203 2.39 7.77 18.10
N PRO A 204 1.19 7.56 18.66
CA PRO A 204 0.78 8.22 19.89
C PRO A 204 1.63 7.80 21.10
N ALA A 205 1.74 8.67 22.10
CA ALA A 205 2.48 8.37 23.32
C ALA A 205 1.96 7.12 24.07
N SER A 206 0.68 6.78 23.87
CA SER A 206 0.07 5.56 24.41
C SER A 206 0.48 4.27 23.71
N TRP A 207 1.25 4.34 22.61
CA TRP A 207 1.55 3.18 21.75
C TRP A 207 2.17 2.01 22.52
N THR A 208 3.13 2.26 23.39
CA THR A 208 3.76 1.22 24.21
C THR A 208 2.74 0.51 25.12
N ALA A 209 1.85 1.26 25.74
CA ALA A 209 0.79 0.68 26.57
C ALA A 209 -0.23 -0.11 25.73
N THR A 210 -0.59 0.41 24.56
CA THR A 210 -1.47 -0.29 23.61
C THR A 210 -0.86 -1.64 23.18
N LYS A 211 0.42 -1.68 22.85
CA LYS A 211 1.13 -2.95 22.54
C LYS A 211 1.09 -3.93 23.70
N ALA A 212 1.40 -3.48 24.90
CA ALA A 212 1.37 -4.34 26.09
C ALA A 212 -0.02 -4.93 26.33
N GLN A 213 -1.08 -4.11 26.20
CA GLN A 213 -2.47 -4.57 26.29
C GLN A 213 -2.79 -5.60 25.21
N LEU A 214 -2.41 -5.32 23.95
CA LEU A 214 -2.63 -6.22 22.81
C LEU A 214 -1.98 -7.58 23.06
N PHE A 215 -0.68 -7.61 23.41
CA PHE A 215 0.05 -8.85 23.64
C PHE A 215 -0.51 -9.63 24.81
N ALA A 216 -0.88 -8.98 25.91
CA ALA A 216 -1.54 -9.63 27.04
C ALA A 216 -2.87 -10.27 26.62
N SER A 217 -3.67 -9.57 25.81
CA SER A 217 -4.95 -10.07 25.29
C SER A 217 -4.76 -11.29 24.40
N MET A 218 -3.75 -11.30 23.52
CA MET A 218 -3.48 -12.41 22.61
C MET A 218 -2.92 -13.63 23.35
N LYS A 219 -2.05 -13.42 24.35
CA LYS A 219 -1.54 -14.50 25.22
C LYS A 219 -2.64 -15.19 26.03
N ALA A 220 -3.70 -14.50 26.35
CA ALA A 220 -4.85 -15.04 27.09
C ALA A 220 -5.76 -15.96 26.26
N ILE A 221 -5.59 -16.00 24.93
CA ILE A 221 -6.38 -16.87 24.06
C ILE A 221 -5.87 -18.31 24.22
N GLU A 222 -6.73 -19.23 24.68
CA GLU A 222 -6.43 -20.65 24.83
C GLU A 222 -6.96 -21.48 23.66
N ALA A 223 -8.15 -21.12 23.16
CA ALA A 223 -8.80 -21.87 22.09
C ALA A 223 -8.12 -21.70 20.73
N PRO A 224 -8.08 -22.74 19.89
CA PRO A 224 -7.65 -22.61 18.51
C PRO A 224 -8.45 -21.53 17.77
N SER A 225 -7.75 -20.70 17.01
CA SER A 225 -8.33 -19.58 16.28
C SER A 225 -7.67 -19.40 14.92
N ALA A 226 -8.46 -19.10 13.89
CA ALA A 226 -7.89 -18.71 12.60
C ALA A 226 -7.09 -17.41 12.73
N SER A 227 -5.93 -17.31 12.08
CA SER A 227 -5.11 -16.11 12.21
C SER A 227 -5.80 -14.85 11.62
N ARG A 228 -6.72 -14.99 10.63
CA ARG A 228 -7.60 -13.88 10.21
C ARG A 228 -8.52 -13.40 11.34
N LYS A 229 -8.98 -14.30 12.22
CA LYS A 229 -9.81 -13.94 13.38
C LYS A 229 -8.97 -13.26 14.46
N SER A 230 -7.76 -13.75 14.69
CA SER A 230 -6.79 -13.10 15.58
C SER A 230 -6.40 -11.70 15.06
N SER A 231 -6.31 -11.52 13.74
CA SER A 231 -6.13 -10.22 13.11
C SER A 231 -7.30 -9.28 13.40
N GLN A 232 -8.55 -9.75 13.31
CA GLN A 232 -9.71 -8.93 13.69
C GLN A 232 -9.69 -8.53 15.16
N GLN A 233 -9.36 -9.46 16.06
CA GLN A 233 -9.22 -9.18 17.50
C GLN A 233 -8.11 -8.15 17.77
N THR A 234 -7.02 -8.22 17.02
CA THR A 234 -5.95 -7.22 17.04
C THR A 234 -6.48 -5.85 16.58
N LEU A 235 -7.21 -5.79 15.48
CA LEU A 235 -7.82 -4.55 14.97
C LEU A 235 -8.86 -3.97 15.94
N ASP A 236 -9.59 -4.79 16.68
CA ASP A 236 -10.54 -4.32 17.71
C ASP A 236 -9.84 -3.50 18.83
N ILE A 237 -8.53 -3.72 19.04
CA ILE A 237 -7.70 -2.97 19.99
C ILE A 237 -6.99 -1.80 19.29
N LEU A 238 -6.43 -2.03 18.11
CA LEU A 238 -5.60 -1.05 17.41
C LEU A 238 -6.40 0.10 16.81
N VAL A 239 -7.55 -0.16 16.18
CA VAL A 239 -8.34 0.87 15.49
C VAL A 239 -8.82 1.97 16.42
N PRO A 240 -9.35 1.71 17.64
CA PRO A 240 -9.69 2.78 18.57
C PRO A 240 -8.46 3.50 19.16
N ALA A 241 -7.30 2.85 19.24
CA ALA A 241 -6.07 3.42 19.79
C ALA A 241 -5.25 4.24 18.77
N LEU A 242 -5.44 3.98 17.48
CA LEU A 242 -4.73 4.60 16.36
C LEU A 242 -5.74 5.20 15.37
N PRO A 243 -6.26 6.40 15.61
CA PRO A 243 -7.25 7.00 14.72
C PRO A 243 -6.75 7.21 13.29
N GLU A 244 -5.44 7.21 13.06
CA GLU A 244 -4.82 7.27 11.73
C GLU A 244 -4.89 5.94 10.95
N LEU A 245 -5.27 4.81 11.56
CA LEU A 245 -5.52 3.58 10.81
C LEU A 245 -6.73 3.75 9.88
N LEU A 246 -6.50 3.57 8.58
CA LEU A 246 -7.54 3.62 7.56
C LEU A 246 -7.65 2.25 6.90
N GLY A 247 -8.66 1.51 7.31
CA GLY A 247 -8.91 0.15 6.83
C GLY A 247 -9.71 0.08 5.54
N GLY A 248 -9.76 -1.11 4.96
CA GLY A 248 -10.62 -1.39 3.83
C GLY A 248 -10.56 -2.83 3.35
N SER A 249 -11.38 -3.14 2.35
CA SER A 249 -11.40 -4.45 1.70
C SER A 249 -11.90 -4.34 0.25
N ALA A 250 -11.38 -5.22 -0.60
CA ALA A 250 -11.88 -5.42 -1.97
C ALA A 250 -13.08 -6.37 -1.96
N ASP A 251 -14.21 -5.90 -1.40
CA ASP A 251 -15.50 -6.61 -1.32
C ASP A 251 -15.51 -7.90 -0.47
N LEU A 252 -14.51 -8.11 0.36
CA LEU A 252 -14.33 -9.33 1.17
C LEU A 252 -14.25 -9.05 2.67
N THR A 253 -14.85 -7.95 3.15
CA THR A 253 -14.78 -7.52 4.55
C THR A 253 -15.16 -8.63 5.53
N GLY A 254 -16.28 -9.34 5.29
CA GLY A 254 -16.74 -10.42 6.15
C GLY A 254 -15.86 -11.67 6.12
N SER A 255 -15.21 -11.94 4.99
CA SER A 255 -14.30 -13.08 4.83
C SER A 255 -12.88 -12.78 5.36
N ASN A 256 -12.38 -11.57 5.09
CA ASN A 256 -11.05 -11.16 5.52
C ASN A 256 -11.00 -10.71 6.99
N LEU A 257 -12.16 -10.39 7.57
CA LEU A 257 -12.30 -9.89 8.94
C LEU A 257 -11.46 -8.62 9.19
N THR A 258 -11.46 -7.70 8.22
CA THR A 258 -10.66 -6.47 8.24
C THR A 258 -11.35 -5.29 8.93
N ALA A 259 -12.65 -5.36 9.20
CA ALA A 259 -13.35 -4.35 9.96
C ALA A 259 -13.29 -4.66 11.47
N ALA A 260 -12.87 -3.70 12.26
CA ALA A 260 -13.00 -3.72 13.72
C ALA A 260 -14.42 -3.35 14.15
N LYS A 261 -14.79 -3.65 15.40
CA LYS A 261 -16.09 -3.25 15.99
C LYS A 261 -16.36 -1.75 15.92
N THR A 262 -15.32 -0.95 15.96
CA THR A 262 -15.36 0.52 15.91
C THR A 262 -15.17 1.08 14.50
N SER A 263 -15.13 0.23 13.49
CA SER A 263 -14.99 0.67 12.10
C SER A 263 -16.25 1.37 11.62
N ILE A 264 -16.05 2.54 11.01
CA ILE A 264 -17.11 3.35 10.39
C ILE A 264 -16.81 3.42 8.90
N THR A 265 -17.67 2.80 8.10
CA THR A 265 -17.50 2.79 6.65
C THR A 265 -17.72 4.19 6.07
N TRP A 266 -16.81 4.61 5.22
CA TRP A 266 -16.90 5.88 4.55
C TRP A 266 -17.97 5.87 3.45
N HIS A 267 -18.89 6.82 3.56
CA HIS A 267 -19.85 7.18 2.51
C HIS A 267 -19.76 8.68 2.31
N HIS A 268 -19.92 9.16 1.08
CA HIS A 268 -19.83 10.59 0.76
C HIS A 268 -20.79 11.46 1.61
N LYS A 269 -21.89 10.90 2.09
CA LYS A 269 -22.90 11.55 2.97
C LYS A 269 -22.62 11.40 4.47
N THR A 270 -21.53 10.70 4.86
CA THR A 270 -21.26 10.44 6.28
C THR A 270 -20.65 11.70 6.90
N ASP A 271 -21.28 12.25 7.94
CA ASP A 271 -20.77 13.41 8.69
C ASP A 271 -19.68 13.02 9.71
N GLN A 272 -19.60 11.74 10.07
CA GLN A 272 -18.62 11.22 11.01
C GLN A 272 -17.26 10.99 10.34
N ALA A 273 -16.19 11.04 11.13
CA ALA A 273 -14.85 10.70 10.67
C ALA A 273 -14.74 9.19 10.44
N ALA A 274 -14.99 8.74 9.22
CA ALA A 274 -14.86 7.36 8.82
C ALA A 274 -13.40 6.88 8.87
N ASN A 275 -13.21 5.58 9.11
CA ASN A 275 -11.91 4.93 9.18
C ASN A 275 -11.86 3.60 8.41
N TYR A 276 -12.87 3.32 7.58
CA TYR A 276 -12.96 2.12 6.77
C TYR A 276 -13.52 2.42 5.38
N ILE A 277 -12.94 1.81 4.34
CA ILE A 277 -13.30 2.00 2.94
C ILE A 277 -13.75 0.67 2.32
N SER A 278 -14.93 0.66 1.72
CA SER A 278 -15.36 -0.42 0.84
C SER A 278 -14.91 -0.10 -0.59
N TYR A 279 -13.90 -0.82 -1.08
CA TYR A 279 -13.34 -0.60 -2.42
C TYR A 279 -14.14 -1.30 -3.53
N GLY A 280 -15.01 -2.27 -3.18
CA GLY A 280 -15.61 -3.19 -4.13
C GLY A 280 -14.58 -4.16 -4.71
N VAL A 281 -14.94 -4.92 -5.74
CA VAL A 281 -14.04 -5.90 -6.40
C VAL A 281 -13.00 -5.14 -7.23
N ARG A 282 -11.97 -4.59 -6.57
CA ARG A 282 -10.93 -3.73 -7.16
C ARG A 282 -9.62 -3.86 -6.39
N GLU A 283 -8.99 -5.01 -6.44
CA GLU A 283 -7.75 -5.29 -5.69
C GLU A 283 -6.60 -4.39 -6.12
N PHE A 284 -6.44 -4.15 -7.42
CA PHE A 284 -5.41 -3.24 -7.94
C PHE A 284 -5.70 -1.80 -7.56
N GLY A 285 -6.92 -1.32 -7.78
CA GLY A 285 -7.36 0.03 -7.40
C GLY A 285 -7.23 0.30 -5.91
N MET A 286 -7.67 -0.65 -5.05
CA MET A 286 -7.49 -0.59 -3.60
C MET A 286 -6.03 -0.39 -3.23
N SER A 287 -5.16 -1.26 -3.75
CA SER A 287 -3.74 -1.27 -3.42
C SER A 287 -3.03 0.00 -3.89
N ALA A 288 -3.37 0.52 -5.08
CA ALA A 288 -2.81 1.76 -5.59
C ALA A 288 -3.34 3.00 -4.83
N ILE A 289 -4.62 3.01 -4.44
CA ILE A 289 -5.18 4.07 -3.58
C ILE A 289 -4.49 4.08 -2.22
N MET A 290 -4.22 2.92 -1.63
CA MET A 290 -3.46 2.83 -0.38
C MET A 290 -2.04 3.41 -0.51
N ASN A 291 -1.37 3.22 -1.66
CA ASN A 291 -0.09 3.88 -1.95
C ASN A 291 -0.22 5.40 -1.92
N GLY A 292 -1.26 5.94 -2.58
CA GLY A 292 -1.53 7.38 -2.59
C GLY A 292 -1.85 7.92 -1.20
N VAL A 293 -2.60 7.18 -0.38
CA VAL A 293 -2.90 7.53 1.02
C VAL A 293 -1.64 7.59 1.86
N ALA A 294 -0.74 6.60 1.73
CA ALA A 294 0.54 6.57 2.45
C ALA A 294 1.45 7.75 2.04
N LEU A 295 1.55 8.04 0.74
CA LEU A 295 2.33 9.17 0.21
C LEU A 295 1.79 10.53 0.70
N HIS A 296 0.47 10.67 0.79
CA HIS A 296 -0.16 11.91 1.28
C HIS A 296 0.10 12.15 2.76
N LYS A 297 0.35 11.09 3.53
CA LYS A 297 0.47 11.09 4.99
C LYS A 297 -0.84 11.43 5.72
N GLY A 298 -0.81 11.33 7.04
CA GLY A 298 -1.97 11.55 7.91
C GLY A 298 -2.79 10.29 8.18
N PHE A 299 -2.57 9.19 7.41
CA PHE A 299 -3.16 7.88 7.63
C PHE A 299 -2.14 6.77 7.42
N ILE A 300 -2.36 5.65 8.12
CA ILE A 300 -1.72 4.36 7.89
C ILE A 300 -2.75 3.46 7.20
N PRO A 301 -2.64 3.22 5.88
CA PRO A 301 -3.63 2.42 5.17
C PRO A 301 -3.40 0.93 5.38
N TYR A 302 -4.50 0.18 5.55
CA TYR A 302 -4.51 -1.27 5.42
C TYR A 302 -5.70 -1.73 4.59
N GLY A 303 -5.50 -2.79 3.80
CA GLY A 303 -6.55 -3.31 2.92
C GLY A 303 -6.48 -4.82 2.76
N GLY A 304 -7.67 -5.42 2.69
CA GLY A 304 -7.81 -6.87 2.63
C GLY A 304 -8.36 -7.41 1.32
N THR A 305 -7.82 -8.56 0.94
CA THR A 305 -8.35 -9.45 -0.09
C THR A 305 -7.90 -10.89 0.20
N PHE A 306 -8.30 -11.86 -0.62
CA PHE A 306 -7.73 -13.21 -0.52
C PHE A 306 -6.28 -13.22 -1.03
N ALA A 307 -5.47 -14.12 -0.48
CA ALA A 307 -4.06 -14.23 -0.84
C ALA A 307 -3.86 -14.49 -2.35
N VAL A 308 -4.71 -15.32 -2.97
CA VAL A 308 -4.68 -15.60 -4.41
C VAL A 308 -4.93 -14.33 -5.24
N PHE A 309 -5.76 -13.40 -4.76
CA PHE A 309 -6.06 -12.16 -5.49
C PHE A 309 -4.96 -11.09 -5.38
N SER A 310 -3.87 -11.40 -4.67
CA SER A 310 -2.64 -10.61 -4.77
C SER A 310 -2.10 -10.56 -6.19
N ASP A 311 -2.47 -11.50 -7.07
CA ASP A 311 -2.13 -11.48 -8.49
C ASP A 311 -2.69 -10.23 -9.19
N TYR A 312 -3.93 -9.85 -8.90
CA TYR A 312 -4.50 -8.59 -9.39
C TYR A 312 -3.80 -7.36 -8.83
N ALA A 313 -3.41 -7.40 -7.56
CA ALA A 313 -2.81 -6.28 -6.83
C ALA A 313 -1.28 -6.19 -6.98
N ARG A 314 -0.64 -7.19 -7.60
CA ARG A 314 0.82 -7.39 -7.56
C ARG A 314 1.62 -6.15 -7.96
N ASN A 315 1.21 -5.47 -9.02
CA ASN A 315 1.89 -4.26 -9.47
C ASN A 315 1.90 -3.18 -8.37
N ALA A 316 0.74 -2.89 -7.76
CA ALA A 316 0.63 -1.89 -6.71
C ALA A 316 1.38 -2.28 -5.43
N ILE A 317 1.40 -3.58 -5.06
CA ILE A 317 2.20 -4.09 -3.93
C ILE A 317 3.68 -3.86 -4.20
N ARG A 318 4.15 -4.17 -5.42
CA ARG A 318 5.53 -3.90 -5.83
C ARG A 318 5.86 -2.41 -5.80
N MET A 319 4.92 -1.56 -6.22
CA MET A 319 5.09 -0.10 -6.17
C MET A 319 5.19 0.43 -4.74
N SER A 320 4.42 -0.11 -3.77
CA SER A 320 4.59 0.24 -2.36
C SER A 320 6.03 0.00 -1.89
N ALA A 321 6.57 -1.16 -2.26
CA ALA A 321 7.94 -1.55 -1.90
C ALA A 321 8.99 -0.66 -2.58
N LEU A 322 8.83 -0.37 -3.88
CA LEU A 322 9.71 0.51 -4.65
C LEU A 322 9.73 1.94 -4.07
N MET A 323 8.56 2.46 -3.70
CA MET A 323 8.40 3.78 -3.10
C MET A 323 8.69 3.80 -1.60
N LYS A 324 8.99 2.63 -0.99
CA LYS A 324 9.23 2.47 0.46
C LYS A 324 8.09 3.02 1.32
N GLN A 325 6.85 2.77 0.92
CA GLN A 325 5.68 3.26 1.62
C GLN A 325 5.15 2.25 2.63
N ARG A 326 4.74 2.73 3.80
CA ARG A 326 4.05 1.94 4.81
C ARG A 326 2.62 1.67 4.38
N VAL A 327 2.39 0.52 3.77
CA VAL A 327 1.08 -0.02 3.39
C VAL A 327 0.94 -1.42 3.97
N ILE A 328 -0.19 -1.73 4.57
CA ILE A 328 -0.43 -3.03 5.20
C ILE A 328 -1.45 -3.81 4.37
N TYR A 329 -1.00 -4.93 3.81
CA TYR A 329 -1.84 -5.85 3.04
C TYR A 329 -2.30 -7.00 3.93
N VAL A 330 -3.61 -7.21 4.03
CA VAL A 330 -4.21 -8.32 4.78
C VAL A 330 -4.68 -9.36 3.78
N LEU A 331 -3.86 -10.39 3.58
CA LEU A 331 -4.06 -11.43 2.55
C LEU A 331 -4.51 -12.72 3.24
N THR A 332 -5.81 -12.98 3.25
CA THR A 332 -6.38 -14.13 3.95
C THR A 332 -6.58 -15.34 3.02
N HIS A 333 -6.93 -16.49 3.60
CA HIS A 333 -7.07 -17.74 2.84
C HIS A 333 -5.71 -18.12 2.23
N ASP A 334 -4.72 -18.28 3.11
CA ASP A 334 -3.29 -18.28 2.84
C ASP A 334 -2.74 -19.53 2.13
N SER A 335 -3.51 -20.62 2.04
CA SER A 335 -3.04 -21.90 1.51
C SER A 335 -4.19 -22.81 1.06
N ILE A 336 -3.87 -24.00 0.63
CA ILE A 336 -4.85 -25.07 0.34
C ILE A 336 -5.75 -25.41 1.54
N GLY A 337 -5.33 -25.04 2.75
CA GLY A 337 -6.09 -25.19 3.99
C GLY A 337 -7.38 -24.38 4.09
N LEU A 338 -7.67 -23.50 3.11
CA LEU A 338 -8.94 -22.77 3.04
C LEU A 338 -10.14 -23.68 2.77
N GLY A 339 -9.94 -24.81 2.07
CA GLY A 339 -10.95 -25.86 1.89
C GLY A 339 -11.81 -25.72 0.64
N GLU A 340 -13.12 -25.52 0.82
CA GLU A 340 -14.17 -25.71 -0.18
C GLU A 340 -14.17 -24.72 -1.37
N ASP A 341 -13.50 -23.61 -1.29
CA ASP A 341 -13.49 -22.58 -2.37
C ASP A 341 -12.74 -23.08 -3.64
N GLY A 342 -11.90 -24.11 -3.50
CA GLY A 342 -11.27 -24.82 -4.61
C GLY A 342 -10.06 -24.15 -5.23
N PRO A 343 -9.53 -24.70 -6.34
CA PRO A 343 -8.22 -24.34 -6.91
C PRO A 343 -8.08 -22.87 -7.31
N THR A 344 -9.17 -22.23 -7.74
CA THR A 344 -9.17 -20.81 -8.15
C THR A 344 -8.95 -19.84 -6.98
N HIS A 345 -9.03 -20.33 -5.74
CA HIS A 345 -8.89 -19.55 -4.52
C HIS A 345 -7.74 -20.02 -3.63
N GLN A 346 -7.10 -21.14 -3.97
CA GLN A 346 -6.01 -21.76 -3.23
C GLN A 346 -4.65 -21.24 -3.70
N PRO A 347 -3.98 -20.37 -2.94
CA PRO A 347 -2.65 -19.89 -3.32
C PRO A 347 -1.61 -20.99 -3.16
N ILE A 348 -0.66 -21.07 -4.10
CA ILE A 348 0.46 -22.03 -4.11
C ILE A 348 1.77 -21.26 -4.15
N GLU A 349 2.07 -20.55 -5.24
CA GLU A 349 3.31 -19.80 -5.45
C GLU A 349 3.27 -18.38 -4.86
N HIS A 350 2.12 -17.89 -4.44
CA HIS A 350 1.89 -16.50 -4.05
C HIS A 350 2.81 -16.04 -2.91
N ALA A 351 2.91 -16.83 -1.82
CA ALA A 351 3.80 -16.49 -0.72
C ALA A 351 5.26 -16.42 -1.14
N ALA A 352 5.75 -17.43 -1.87
CA ALA A 352 7.13 -17.47 -2.37
C ALA A 352 7.41 -16.31 -3.32
N SER A 353 6.51 -16.05 -4.28
CA SER A 353 6.67 -15.00 -5.27
C SER A 353 6.60 -13.58 -4.68
N LEU A 354 5.77 -13.35 -3.66
CA LEU A 354 5.71 -12.07 -2.94
C LEU A 354 6.95 -11.84 -2.09
N ARG A 355 7.52 -12.88 -1.48
CA ARG A 355 8.79 -12.79 -0.74
C ARG A 355 9.98 -12.39 -1.61
N LEU A 356 9.87 -12.54 -2.95
CA LEU A 356 10.89 -12.06 -3.90
C LEU A 356 10.84 -10.53 -4.13
N ILE A 357 9.78 -9.84 -3.73
CA ILE A 357 9.69 -8.39 -3.88
C ILE A 357 10.62 -7.72 -2.86
N PRO A 358 11.68 -7.01 -3.29
CA PRO A 358 12.57 -6.30 -2.37
C PRO A 358 11.79 -5.30 -1.51
N HIS A 359 12.18 -5.19 -0.24
CA HIS A 359 11.54 -4.29 0.75
C HIS A 359 10.09 -4.63 1.13
N LEU A 360 9.53 -5.76 0.71
CA LEU A 360 8.27 -6.28 1.24
C LEU A 360 8.55 -7.24 2.39
N ASP A 361 7.94 -7.03 3.55
CA ASP A 361 7.92 -8.01 4.63
C ASP A 361 6.62 -8.81 4.57
N LEU A 362 6.75 -10.10 4.28
CA LEU A 362 5.61 -11.02 4.31
C LEU A 362 5.62 -11.80 5.61
N TRP A 363 4.56 -11.62 6.40
CA TRP A 363 4.30 -12.29 7.66
C TRP A 363 3.28 -13.39 7.48
N ARG A 364 3.62 -14.62 7.88
CA ARG A 364 2.69 -15.75 7.91
C ARG A 364 2.64 -16.31 9.34
N PRO A 365 1.83 -15.71 10.24
CA PRO A 365 1.80 -16.03 11.66
C PRO A 365 1.11 -17.35 11.94
N CYS A 366 1.61 -18.10 12.93
CA CYS A 366 1.09 -19.41 13.33
C CYS A 366 -0.05 -19.35 14.36
N ASP A 367 -0.24 -18.21 15.02
CA ASP A 367 -1.26 -18.06 16.08
C ASP A 367 -1.61 -16.58 16.34
N GLY A 368 -2.40 -16.34 17.40
CA GLY A 368 -2.85 -15.00 17.78
C GLY A 368 -1.70 -14.09 18.23
N PHE A 369 -0.72 -14.62 18.93
CA PHE A 369 0.40 -13.84 19.44
C PHE A 369 1.34 -13.39 18.31
N GLU A 370 1.73 -14.30 17.40
CA GLU A 370 2.49 -13.91 16.20
C GLU A 370 1.69 -12.95 15.30
N THR A 371 0.36 -13.11 15.22
CA THR A 371 -0.50 -12.19 14.43
C THR A 371 -0.44 -10.78 15.01
N ALA A 372 -0.49 -10.61 16.32
CA ALA A 372 -0.35 -9.31 16.96
C ALA A 372 1.03 -8.69 16.70
N PHE A 373 2.09 -9.48 16.68
CA PHE A 373 3.43 -9.04 16.30
C PHE A 373 3.50 -8.56 14.85
N ALA A 374 2.94 -9.33 13.93
CA ALA A 374 2.90 -8.96 12.52
C ALA A 374 2.23 -7.58 12.33
N TRP A 375 1.13 -7.31 13.03
CA TRP A 375 0.46 -6.02 13.01
C TRP A 375 1.31 -4.90 13.61
N THR A 376 1.92 -5.11 14.79
CA THR A 376 2.73 -4.07 15.42
C THR A 376 3.99 -3.78 14.62
N ALA A 377 4.65 -4.80 14.07
CA ALA A 377 5.79 -4.64 13.17
C ALA A 377 5.41 -3.86 11.90
N ALA A 378 4.26 -4.17 11.29
CA ALA A 378 3.77 -3.47 10.10
C ALA A 378 3.44 -1.99 10.39
N ILE A 379 2.88 -1.67 11.56
CA ILE A 379 2.59 -0.30 11.99
C ILE A 379 3.86 0.49 12.29
N GLU A 380 4.84 -0.12 12.95
CA GLU A 380 6.11 0.51 13.32
C GLU A 380 7.06 0.70 12.12
N ARG A 381 6.91 -0.12 11.10
CA ARG A 381 7.74 -0.05 9.90
C ARG A 381 7.40 1.18 9.05
N LYS A 382 8.42 2.00 8.73
CA LYS A 382 8.25 3.25 7.95
C LYS A 382 8.87 3.21 6.56
N ASP A 383 9.65 2.18 6.25
CA ASP A 383 10.51 2.09 5.06
C ASP A 383 10.07 1.06 4.04
N GLY A 384 8.84 0.57 4.16
CA GLY A 384 8.30 -0.41 3.22
C GLY A 384 6.96 -1.01 3.65
N PRO A 385 6.29 -1.72 2.73
CA PRO A 385 5.03 -2.38 3.01
C PRO A 385 5.21 -3.69 3.78
N SER A 386 4.12 -4.11 4.41
CA SER A 386 3.99 -5.42 5.04
C SER A 386 2.77 -6.15 4.52
N ALA A 387 2.90 -7.44 4.25
CA ALA A 387 1.81 -8.34 3.88
C ALA A 387 1.61 -9.38 4.97
N LEU A 388 0.37 -9.53 5.45
CA LEU A 388 -0.02 -10.52 6.44
C LEU A 388 -0.78 -11.65 5.74
N PHE A 389 -0.16 -12.81 5.63
CA PHE A 389 -0.77 -14.03 5.10
C PHE A 389 -1.47 -14.79 6.21
N LEU A 390 -2.80 -14.83 6.17
CA LEU A 390 -3.62 -15.27 7.30
C LEU A 390 -4.52 -16.46 6.93
N SER A 391 -4.57 -17.44 7.83
CA SER A 391 -5.34 -18.66 7.65
C SER A 391 -6.86 -18.44 7.74
N ARG A 392 -7.62 -19.27 7.00
CA ARG A 392 -9.06 -19.45 7.20
C ARG A 392 -9.37 -20.46 8.30
N GLN A 393 -8.60 -21.56 8.34
CA GLN A 393 -8.72 -22.62 9.33
C GLN A 393 -8.19 -22.19 10.70
N ASN A 394 -8.70 -22.79 11.75
CA ASN A 394 -8.24 -22.56 13.12
C ASN A 394 -6.87 -23.19 13.36
N LEU A 395 -6.01 -22.44 14.05
CA LEU A 395 -4.66 -22.81 14.42
C LEU A 395 -4.52 -22.91 15.94
N PRO A 396 -3.68 -23.83 16.48
CA PRO A 396 -3.42 -23.88 17.91
C PRO A 396 -2.63 -22.67 18.37
N GLN A 397 -2.69 -22.35 19.67
CA GLN A 397 -1.92 -21.25 20.27
C GLN A 397 -0.57 -21.81 20.76
N LEU A 398 0.52 -21.51 20.08
CA LEU A 398 1.83 -22.15 20.28
C LEU A 398 2.90 -21.19 20.80
N SER A 399 2.86 -19.91 20.40
CA SER A 399 3.97 -18.96 20.59
C SER A 399 3.85 -18.09 21.86
N LYS A 400 2.79 -18.22 22.64
CA LYS A 400 2.48 -17.34 23.78
C LYS A 400 3.55 -17.24 24.87
N ASN A 401 4.43 -18.24 24.99
CA ASN A 401 5.52 -18.25 25.95
C ASN A 401 6.86 -17.72 25.39
N ILE A 402 6.88 -17.35 24.11
CA ILE A 402 8.07 -16.80 23.46
C ILE A 402 8.23 -15.32 23.82
N SER A 403 9.47 -14.87 23.87
CA SER A 403 9.76 -13.46 24.10
C SER A 403 9.35 -12.59 22.90
N GLU A 404 8.91 -11.38 23.20
CA GLU A 404 8.59 -10.38 22.15
C GLU A 404 9.81 -10.11 21.25
N ALA A 405 10.99 -10.03 21.86
CA ALA A 405 12.23 -9.75 21.15
C ALA A 405 12.57 -10.84 20.13
N ASP A 406 12.24 -12.10 20.42
CA ASP A 406 12.54 -13.21 19.50
C ASP A 406 11.59 -13.25 18.32
N VAL A 407 10.28 -13.08 18.54
CA VAL A 407 9.30 -13.01 17.45
C VAL A 407 9.60 -11.86 16.49
N MET A 408 10.00 -10.69 17.02
CA MET A 408 10.38 -9.53 16.23
C MET A 408 11.60 -9.72 15.34
N ARG A 409 12.33 -10.84 15.50
CA ARG A 409 13.46 -11.20 14.62
C ARG A 409 13.06 -12.00 13.38
N GLY A 410 11.76 -12.34 13.24
CA GLY A 410 11.21 -12.96 12.03
C GLY A 410 11.43 -14.47 11.90
N GLY A 411 12.27 -15.06 12.74
CA GLY A 411 12.51 -16.49 12.87
C GLY A 411 13.17 -16.80 14.19
N TYR A 412 12.66 -17.79 14.92
CA TYR A 412 13.09 -18.09 16.29
C TYR A 412 12.86 -19.58 16.65
N VAL A 413 13.54 -20.07 17.68
CA VAL A 413 13.34 -21.42 18.20
C VAL A 413 12.04 -21.44 19.02
N LEU A 414 11.03 -22.12 18.51
CA LEU A 414 9.74 -22.28 19.19
C LEU A 414 9.80 -23.40 20.24
N SER A 415 10.42 -24.50 19.89
CA SER A 415 10.62 -25.68 20.80
C SER A 415 11.98 -26.28 20.53
N ASP A 416 12.77 -26.40 21.59
CA ASP A 416 14.09 -26.99 21.53
C ASP A 416 14.12 -28.46 22.08
N CYS A 417 15.25 -29.11 21.94
CA CYS A 417 15.54 -30.43 22.51
C CYS A 417 16.77 -30.35 23.39
N ASP A 418 16.96 -31.36 24.23
CA ASP A 418 18.16 -31.49 25.05
C ASP A 418 19.37 -31.84 24.17
N GLY A 419 20.43 -31.04 24.29
CA GLY A 419 21.68 -31.25 23.57
C GLY A 419 21.60 -30.88 22.06
N LYS A 420 22.39 -31.58 21.24
CA LYS A 420 22.46 -31.34 19.80
C LYS A 420 21.27 -32.00 19.09
N PRO A 421 20.47 -31.27 18.31
CA PRO A 421 19.37 -31.88 17.58
C PRO A 421 19.85 -32.80 16.45
N ASP A 422 19.13 -33.88 16.20
CA ASP A 422 19.27 -34.74 15.01
C ASP A 422 18.79 -34.01 13.75
N ALA A 423 17.74 -33.19 13.88
CA ALA A 423 17.19 -32.40 12.80
C ALA A 423 16.50 -31.11 13.32
N ILE A 424 16.34 -30.13 12.41
CA ILE A 424 15.59 -28.90 12.65
C ILE A 424 14.40 -28.85 11.68
N LEU A 425 13.19 -28.72 12.23
CA LEU A 425 11.98 -28.48 11.47
C LEU A 425 11.74 -26.96 11.41
N ILE A 426 11.73 -26.39 10.23
CA ILE A 426 11.43 -24.98 9.98
C ILE A 426 10.02 -24.91 9.44
N ALA A 427 9.12 -24.18 10.10
CA ALA A 427 7.75 -24.04 9.64
C ALA A 427 7.28 -22.60 9.75
N THR A 428 6.20 -22.27 9.04
CA THR A 428 5.58 -20.95 9.06
C THR A 428 4.05 -21.10 9.01
N GLY A 429 3.33 -20.14 9.59
CA GLY A 429 1.87 -20.13 9.53
C GLY A 429 1.22 -21.40 10.07
N SER A 430 0.26 -21.93 9.32
CA SER A 430 -0.51 -23.11 9.70
C SER A 430 0.34 -24.37 9.88
N GLU A 431 1.50 -24.47 9.28
CA GLU A 431 2.34 -25.69 9.31
C GLU A 431 3.20 -25.76 10.57
N VAL A 432 3.30 -24.69 11.36
CA VAL A 432 3.98 -24.74 12.66
C VAL A 432 3.35 -25.77 13.61
N GLY A 433 2.01 -25.84 13.63
CA GLY A 433 1.30 -26.87 14.39
C GLY A 433 1.64 -28.28 13.95
N LEU A 434 1.80 -28.52 12.66
CA LEU A 434 2.22 -29.80 12.10
C LEU A 434 3.66 -30.14 12.49
N ALA A 435 4.56 -29.16 12.46
CA ALA A 435 5.96 -29.35 12.88
C ALA A 435 6.07 -29.73 14.36
N MET A 436 5.23 -29.13 15.24
CA MET A 436 5.15 -29.48 16.64
C MET A 436 4.67 -30.93 16.88
N GLN A 437 3.66 -31.38 16.15
CA GLN A 437 3.18 -32.76 16.18
C GLN A 437 4.24 -33.75 15.66
N ALA A 438 4.96 -33.38 14.61
CA ALA A 438 6.08 -34.18 14.10
C ALA A 438 7.22 -34.28 15.11
N GLN A 439 7.56 -33.19 15.81
CA GLN A 439 8.57 -33.23 16.90
C GLN A 439 8.16 -34.22 18.00
N GLU A 440 6.92 -34.18 18.45
CA GLU A 440 6.40 -35.09 19.48
C GLU A 440 6.49 -36.55 19.03
N SER A 441 6.07 -36.84 17.80
CA SER A 441 6.12 -38.17 17.21
C SER A 441 7.57 -38.71 17.07
N LEU A 442 8.51 -37.81 16.69
CA LEU A 442 9.94 -38.16 16.57
C LEU A 442 10.59 -38.34 17.93
N ARG A 443 10.22 -37.53 18.92
CA ARG A 443 10.69 -37.67 20.32
C ARG A 443 10.28 -39.03 20.91
N ALA A 444 9.04 -39.48 20.62
CA ALA A 444 8.58 -40.82 21.02
C ALA A 444 9.41 -41.97 20.39
N LYS A 445 10.10 -41.72 19.28
CA LYS A 445 11.04 -42.63 18.61
C LYS A 445 12.50 -42.42 18.99
N GLY A 446 12.77 -41.63 20.04
CA GLY A 446 14.12 -41.37 20.55
C GLY A 446 14.93 -40.39 19.69
N LYS A 447 14.28 -39.56 18.85
CA LYS A 447 14.95 -38.54 18.05
C LYS A 447 14.85 -37.17 18.71
N SER A 448 15.95 -36.44 18.72
CA SER A 448 16.03 -35.06 19.23
C SER A 448 15.82 -34.08 18.08
N VAL A 449 14.76 -33.32 18.15
CA VAL A 449 14.36 -32.40 17.05
C VAL A 449 14.04 -31.02 17.59
N ARG A 450 14.58 -29.99 16.95
CA ARG A 450 14.25 -28.59 17.20
C ARG A 450 13.14 -28.14 16.23
N VAL A 451 12.20 -27.34 16.72
CA VAL A 451 11.20 -26.65 15.88
C VAL A 451 11.47 -25.14 15.86
N VAL A 452 11.55 -24.59 14.67
CA VAL A 452 11.72 -23.17 14.39
C VAL A 452 10.44 -22.64 13.75
N SER A 453 9.84 -21.60 14.35
CA SER A 453 8.83 -20.79 13.68
C SER A 453 9.51 -19.67 12.92
N MET A 454 9.15 -19.50 11.63
CA MET A 454 9.71 -18.46 10.76
C MET A 454 8.58 -17.61 10.15
N PRO A 455 7.91 -16.76 10.95
CA PRO A 455 6.78 -15.98 10.50
C PRO A 455 7.13 -14.93 9.45
N CYS A 456 8.40 -14.46 9.38
CA CYS A 456 8.83 -13.45 8.39
C CYS A 456 10.28 -13.70 7.94
N THR A 457 10.43 -14.35 6.81
CA THR A 457 11.75 -14.74 6.27
C THR A 457 12.65 -13.54 5.98
N SER A 458 12.11 -12.45 5.41
CA SER A 458 12.88 -11.24 5.08
C SER A 458 13.44 -10.53 6.31
N LEU A 459 12.72 -10.61 7.44
CA LEU A 459 13.18 -10.03 8.69
C LEU A 459 14.25 -10.91 9.35
N PHE A 460 14.10 -12.25 9.29
CA PHE A 460 15.12 -13.17 9.71
C PHE A 460 16.43 -13.00 8.91
N ASP A 461 16.34 -12.82 7.62
CA ASP A 461 17.49 -12.58 6.74
C ASP A 461 18.29 -11.31 7.09
N ARG A 462 17.65 -10.31 7.67
CA ARG A 462 18.28 -9.07 8.13
C ARG A 462 18.92 -9.16 9.51
N GLN A 463 18.74 -10.29 10.22
CA GLN A 463 19.39 -10.49 11.52
C GLN A 463 20.89 -10.71 11.37
N ASP A 464 21.63 -10.48 12.44
CA ASP A 464 23.05 -10.79 12.51
C ASP A 464 23.30 -12.31 12.39
N LYS A 465 24.51 -12.67 11.97
CA LYS A 465 24.90 -14.08 11.78
C LYS A 465 24.81 -14.89 13.06
N SER A 466 25.10 -14.28 14.21
CA SER A 466 25.04 -14.96 15.49
C SER A 466 23.62 -15.43 15.80
N TRP A 467 22.62 -14.58 15.54
CA TRP A 467 21.22 -14.98 15.68
C TRP A 467 20.83 -16.07 14.69
N GLN A 468 21.18 -15.89 13.40
CA GLN A 468 20.88 -16.89 12.37
C GLN A 468 21.48 -18.26 12.70
N GLU A 469 22.71 -18.30 13.15
CA GLU A 469 23.41 -19.53 13.53
C GLU A 469 22.89 -20.14 14.85
N ASN A 470 22.42 -19.32 15.78
CA ASN A 470 21.74 -19.81 16.98
C ASN A 470 20.42 -20.50 16.65
N VAL A 471 19.62 -19.93 15.77
CA VAL A 471 18.32 -20.49 15.33
C VAL A 471 18.53 -21.69 14.40
N LEU A 472 19.42 -21.56 13.43
CA LEU A 472 19.72 -22.56 12.39
C LEU A 472 21.22 -22.90 12.40
N PRO A 473 21.72 -23.64 13.41
CA PRO A 473 23.13 -24.03 13.50
C PRO A 473 23.58 -24.88 12.30
N ASN A 474 24.85 -24.68 11.89
CA ASN A 474 25.45 -25.42 10.79
C ASN A 474 25.66 -26.91 11.12
N GLY A 475 25.64 -27.75 10.08
CA GLY A 475 25.90 -29.22 10.25
C GLY A 475 24.76 -30.00 10.89
N ILE A 476 23.54 -29.43 10.89
CA ILE A 476 22.30 -30.12 11.30
C ILE A 476 21.40 -30.22 10.09
N LYS A 477 20.79 -31.38 9.84
CA LYS A 477 19.79 -31.55 8.78
C LYS A 477 18.59 -30.65 9.04
N ARG A 478 18.16 -29.92 8.03
CA ARG A 478 17.02 -29.00 8.11
C ARG A 478 15.92 -29.46 7.18
N ILE A 479 14.67 -29.35 7.63
CA ILE A 479 13.49 -29.71 6.89
C ILE A 479 12.52 -28.54 6.98
N ALA A 480 12.14 -27.94 5.86
CA ALA A 480 11.15 -26.86 5.84
C ALA A 480 9.75 -27.42 5.52
N ILE A 481 8.73 -26.82 6.11
CA ILE A 481 7.34 -27.25 5.98
C ILE A 481 6.48 -25.99 5.76
N GLU A 482 5.92 -25.86 4.56
CA GLU A 482 4.96 -24.79 4.22
C GLU A 482 4.02 -25.27 3.13
N ALA A 483 2.70 -25.15 3.32
CA ALA A 483 1.71 -25.40 2.29
C ALA A 483 1.82 -24.29 1.20
N GLY A 484 2.67 -24.53 0.22
CA GLY A 484 3.02 -23.60 -0.85
C GLY A 484 4.18 -24.12 -1.70
N HIS A 485 4.66 -23.31 -2.63
CA HIS A 485 5.76 -23.69 -3.51
C HIS A 485 7.09 -23.84 -2.74
N PRO A 486 7.84 -24.94 -2.88
CA PRO A 486 8.99 -25.27 -2.03
C PRO A 486 10.25 -24.46 -2.29
N ASP A 487 10.43 -23.83 -3.45
CA ASP A 487 11.72 -23.33 -3.92
C ASP A 487 12.39 -22.31 -2.99
N LEU A 488 11.64 -21.44 -2.36
CA LEU A 488 12.21 -20.43 -1.47
C LEU A 488 12.97 -21.08 -0.29
N TRP A 489 12.50 -22.24 0.18
CA TRP A 489 12.99 -22.87 1.39
C TRP A 489 14.37 -23.52 1.22
N TRP A 490 14.79 -23.82 -0.02
CA TRP A 490 16.14 -24.35 -0.30
C TRP A 490 17.25 -23.42 0.20
N LYS A 491 16.98 -22.10 0.27
CA LYS A 491 17.89 -21.13 0.87
C LYS A 491 18.22 -21.43 2.35
N TYR A 492 17.24 -21.95 3.08
CA TYR A 492 17.35 -22.20 4.53
C TYR A 492 17.76 -23.62 4.87
N VAL A 493 17.33 -24.57 4.06
CA VAL A 493 17.61 -25.99 4.31
C VAL A 493 18.92 -26.47 3.68
N GLY A 494 19.34 -25.85 2.57
CA GLY A 494 20.53 -26.28 1.82
C GLY A 494 20.28 -27.56 1.02
N LEU A 495 21.30 -28.04 0.29
CA LEU A 495 21.18 -29.20 -0.58
C LEU A 495 21.05 -30.53 0.18
N ASP A 496 21.48 -30.59 1.44
CA ASP A 496 21.38 -31.77 2.33
C ASP A 496 20.05 -31.82 3.11
N GLY A 497 19.22 -30.76 2.97
CA GLY A 497 17.93 -30.65 3.59
C GLY A 497 16.80 -31.24 2.77
N ASP A 498 15.57 -31.08 3.27
CA ASP A 498 14.34 -31.46 2.58
C ASP A 498 13.30 -30.34 2.70
N VAL A 499 12.35 -30.27 1.76
CA VAL A 499 11.22 -29.35 1.79
C VAL A 499 9.93 -30.13 1.57
N VAL A 500 8.97 -29.92 2.44
CA VAL A 500 7.59 -30.40 2.33
C VAL A 500 6.72 -29.21 2.00
N GLY A 501 6.24 -29.14 0.73
CA GLY A 501 5.42 -28.07 0.18
C GLY A 501 4.04 -28.52 -0.27
#